data_4cdb6d8dad260b89b10a1fc9d3430457
#
_entry.id   4cdb6d8dad260b89b10a1fc9d3430457
#
_cell.length_a   1.000
_cell.length_b   1.000
_cell.length_c   1.000
_cell.angle_alpha   90.00
_cell.angle_beta   90.00
_cell.angle_gamma   90.00
#
_symmetry.space_group_name_H-M   'P 1'
#
loop_
_entity.id
_entity.type
_entity.pdbx_description
1 polymer ?
#
loop_
_entity_poly.entity_id
_entity_poly.type
_entity_poly.pdbx_seq_one_letter_code
_entity_poly.pdbx_strand_id
1 'polypeptide(L)'
;MKPNRFMLALAALCFAAGGASAQQTDGKSVAPKTYKAYMVSDAHLDTQWNWDIQTTINEYVWNTISQNLFLLKKYPEYVFNFEGGVKYAWMKEYYPEQYEEMKKFIEEGRWHIAGSSWEASDVLVPSVEASIRNIMLGQTYYRQEFGKEGTDIFLPDCF
;
A
#
# COMPACT_ATOMS: atom_id res chain seq x y z
N MET A 1 28.80 -55.42 19.23
CA MET A 1 29.15 -55.09 17.86
C MET A 1 29.94 -53.76 17.91
N LYS A 2 31.20 -53.75 17.48
CA LYS A 2 32.08 -52.59 17.50
C LYS A 2 31.80 -51.73 16.26
N PRO A 3 31.66 -50.41 16.34
CA PRO A 3 31.45 -49.57 15.16
C PRO A 3 32.73 -49.49 14.33
N ASN A 4 32.52 -49.56 13.04
CA ASN A 4 33.52 -49.66 12.00
C ASN A 4 34.32 -48.34 11.89
N ARG A 5 35.64 -48.38 12.13
CA ARG A 5 36.58 -47.25 12.13
C ARG A 5 36.88 -46.69 10.74
N PHE A 6 36.22 -47.16 9.68
CA PHE A 6 36.51 -46.78 8.30
C PHE A 6 35.68 -45.60 7.78
N MET A 7 34.71 -45.09 8.54
CA MET A 7 33.87 -43.98 8.09
C MET A 7 34.31 -42.59 8.58
N LEU A 8 35.34 -42.50 9.42
CA LEU A 8 35.84 -41.22 9.95
C LEU A 8 37.03 -40.61 9.17
N ALA A 9 37.53 -41.31 8.16
CA ALA A 9 38.70 -40.84 7.37
C ALA A 9 38.33 -40.10 6.06
N LEU A 10 37.03 -40.09 5.66
CA LEU A 10 36.61 -39.45 4.40
C LEU A 10 35.99 -38.06 4.56
N ALA A 11 35.77 -37.62 5.79
CA ALA A 11 35.18 -36.26 6.06
C ALA A 11 36.25 -35.18 6.27
N ALA A 12 37.53 -35.52 6.31
CA ALA A 12 38.61 -34.55 6.57
C ALA A 12 39.38 -34.07 5.32
N LEU A 13 39.00 -34.51 4.12
CA LEU A 13 39.76 -34.19 2.89
C LEU A 13 39.07 -33.19 1.95
N CYS A 14 37.92 -32.65 2.32
CA CYS A 14 37.20 -31.69 1.46
C CYS A 14 37.31 -30.20 1.87
N PHE A 15 38.16 -29.89 2.85
CA PHE A 15 38.28 -28.47 3.32
C PHE A 15 39.61 -27.78 2.98
N ALA A 16 40.42 -28.32 2.08
CA ALA A 16 41.72 -27.76 1.78
C ALA A 16 41.95 -27.48 0.27
N ALA A 17 40.95 -26.98 -0.45
CA ALA A 17 41.19 -26.42 -1.79
C ALA A 17 40.09 -25.40 -2.16
N GLY A 18 40.18 -24.23 -1.59
CA GLY A 18 39.32 -23.10 -1.92
C GLY A 18 39.90 -21.80 -1.36
N GLY A 19 41.18 -21.57 -1.61
CA GLY A 19 41.79 -20.27 -1.43
C GLY A 19 41.22 -19.29 -2.44
N ALA A 20 40.08 -18.66 -2.12
CA ALA A 20 39.65 -17.46 -2.81
C ALA A 20 40.67 -16.40 -2.47
N SER A 21 41.54 -16.05 -3.43
CA SER A 21 42.35 -14.83 -3.35
C SER A 21 41.40 -13.66 -3.26
N ALA A 22 41.24 -13.13 -2.07
CA ALA A 22 40.59 -11.83 -1.86
C ALA A 22 41.44 -10.81 -2.62
N GLN A 23 40.93 -10.32 -3.71
CA GLN A 23 41.48 -9.19 -4.43
C GLN A 23 41.50 -8.03 -3.46
N GLN A 24 42.73 -7.63 -3.04
CA GLN A 24 42.96 -6.46 -2.21
C GLN A 24 42.53 -5.24 -3.02
N THR A 25 41.29 -4.77 -2.83
CA THR A 25 40.84 -3.50 -3.36
C THR A 25 41.49 -2.39 -2.53
N ASP A 26 42.15 -1.48 -3.20
CA ASP A 26 42.81 -0.30 -2.64
C ASP A 26 41.95 0.35 -1.54
N GLY A 27 42.53 0.51 -0.38
CA GLY A 27 41.90 0.92 0.88
C GLY A 27 41.35 2.35 0.89
N LYS A 28 40.39 2.65 0.05
CA LYS A 28 39.43 3.72 0.31
C LYS A 28 38.25 3.12 1.04
N SER A 29 38.20 3.25 2.34
CA SER A 29 37.03 2.95 3.12
C SER A 29 35.89 3.85 2.61
N VAL A 30 35.04 3.30 1.73
CA VAL A 30 33.81 3.99 1.36
C VAL A 30 32.94 3.93 2.62
N ALA A 31 32.66 5.09 3.21
CA ALA A 31 31.75 5.17 4.33
C ALA A 31 30.43 4.45 3.94
N PRO A 32 29.87 3.63 4.83
CA PRO A 32 28.64 2.91 4.51
C PRO A 32 27.56 3.91 4.10
N LYS A 33 27.04 3.77 2.87
CA LYS A 33 25.93 4.59 2.41
C LYS A 33 24.73 4.29 3.30
N THR A 34 24.27 5.29 4.04
CA THR A 34 23.02 5.18 4.79
C THR A 34 21.88 5.33 3.81
N TYR A 35 21.11 4.26 3.61
CA TYR A 35 19.89 4.30 2.81
C TYR A 35 18.70 4.59 3.72
N LYS A 36 17.77 5.40 3.23
CA LYS A 36 16.53 5.69 3.92
C LYS A 36 15.38 5.04 3.14
N ALA A 37 14.64 4.16 3.78
CA ALA A 37 13.44 3.56 3.22
C ALA A 37 12.22 4.37 3.67
N TYR A 38 11.34 4.70 2.73
CA TYR A 38 10.04 5.29 3.01
C TYR A 38 8.99 4.23 2.72
N MET A 39 8.15 3.97 3.72
CA MET A 39 7.06 3.00 3.60
C MET A 39 5.75 3.77 3.55
N VAL A 40 4.93 3.47 2.55
CA VAL A 40 3.60 4.04 2.35
C VAL A 40 2.60 2.92 2.45
N SER A 41 1.59 3.08 3.30
CA SER A 41 0.48 2.14 3.42
C SER A 41 -0.65 2.62 2.55
N ASP A 42 -1.15 1.77 1.66
CA ASP A 42 -2.27 2.05 0.79
C ASP A 42 -3.22 0.86 0.66
N ALA A 43 -4.37 1.07 0.06
CA ALA A 43 -5.26 0.03 -0.41
C ALA A 43 -5.81 0.39 -1.78
N HIS A 44 -5.79 -0.60 -2.68
CA HIS A 44 -6.58 -0.63 -3.90
C HIS A 44 -7.78 -1.54 -3.68
N LEU A 45 -8.97 -1.04 -3.92
CA LEU A 45 -10.21 -1.78 -3.74
C LEU A 45 -11.07 -1.65 -4.98
N ASP A 46 -11.25 -2.76 -5.70
CA ASP A 46 -12.19 -2.83 -6.80
C ASP A 46 -13.62 -2.58 -6.32
N THR A 47 -14.31 -1.70 -7.04
CA THR A 47 -15.73 -1.45 -6.81
C THR A 47 -16.57 -2.69 -7.07
N GLN A 48 -16.18 -3.44 -8.09
CA GLN A 48 -16.77 -4.73 -8.47
C GLN A 48 -15.77 -5.51 -9.31
N TRP A 49 -15.62 -6.80 -9.03
CA TRP A 49 -14.80 -7.70 -9.85
C TRP A 49 -15.42 -9.10 -9.90
N ASN A 50 -14.92 -10.06 -9.08
CA ASN A 50 -15.52 -11.41 -8.96
C ASN A 50 -16.65 -11.47 -7.93
N TRP A 51 -17.09 -10.33 -7.44
CA TRP A 51 -18.14 -10.11 -6.47
C TRP A 51 -18.99 -8.90 -6.88
N ASP A 52 -20.13 -8.72 -6.25
CA ASP A 52 -21.02 -7.59 -6.50
C ASP A 52 -20.73 -6.38 -5.59
N ILE A 53 -21.34 -5.25 -5.93
CA ILE A 53 -21.21 -3.99 -5.18
C ILE A 53 -21.66 -4.15 -3.72
N GLN A 54 -22.65 -4.96 -3.43
CA GLN A 54 -23.12 -5.17 -2.07
C GLN A 54 -22.06 -5.86 -1.21
N THR A 55 -21.35 -6.81 -1.77
CA THR A 55 -20.20 -7.45 -1.14
C THR A 55 -19.07 -6.43 -0.91
N THR A 56 -18.81 -5.56 -1.90
CA THR A 56 -17.84 -4.48 -1.72
C THR A 56 -18.17 -3.60 -0.53
N ILE A 57 -19.42 -3.14 -0.44
CA ILE A 57 -19.87 -2.28 0.65
C ILE A 57 -19.81 -3.01 1.98
N ASN A 58 -20.44 -4.20 2.07
CA ASN A 58 -20.65 -4.88 3.34
C ASN A 58 -19.40 -5.53 3.90
N GLU A 59 -18.45 -5.94 3.07
CA GLU A 59 -17.24 -6.65 3.50
C GLU A 59 -15.98 -5.81 3.30
N TYR A 60 -15.68 -5.39 2.08
CA TYR A 60 -14.37 -4.81 1.79
C TYR A 60 -14.25 -3.35 2.24
N VAL A 61 -15.27 -2.53 2.03
CA VAL A 61 -15.30 -1.14 2.54
C VAL A 61 -15.30 -1.16 4.07
N TRP A 62 -16.11 -2.01 4.68
CA TRP A 62 -16.13 -2.18 6.14
C TRP A 62 -14.76 -2.62 6.68
N ASN A 63 -14.17 -3.64 6.10
CA ASN A 63 -12.85 -4.12 6.52
C ASN A 63 -11.77 -3.05 6.35
N THR A 64 -11.79 -2.32 5.24
CA THR A 64 -10.81 -1.27 4.98
C THR A 64 -10.91 -0.16 6.01
N ILE A 65 -12.11 0.38 6.27
CA ILE A 65 -12.26 1.49 7.23
C ILE A 65 -11.97 1.04 8.66
N SER A 66 -12.52 -0.10 9.09
CA SER A 66 -12.38 -0.57 10.47
C SER A 66 -10.95 -0.94 10.84
N GLN A 67 -10.23 -1.64 9.96
CA GLN A 67 -8.85 -2.03 10.20
C GLN A 67 -7.91 -0.82 10.21
N ASN A 68 -8.10 0.12 9.28
CA ASN A 68 -7.24 1.30 9.23
C ASN A 68 -7.51 2.28 10.38
N LEU A 69 -8.76 2.45 10.80
CA LEU A 69 -9.05 3.20 12.03
C LEU A 69 -8.41 2.57 13.27
N PHE A 70 -8.42 1.23 13.36
CA PHE A 70 -7.71 0.54 14.44
C PHE A 70 -6.20 0.80 14.39
N LEU A 71 -5.57 0.73 13.22
CA LEU A 71 -4.13 0.97 13.06
C LEU A 71 -3.76 2.44 13.36
N LEU A 72 -4.55 3.39 12.88
CA LEU A 72 -4.37 4.81 13.13
C LEU A 72 -4.46 5.16 14.63
N LYS A 73 -5.37 4.53 15.36
CA LYS A 73 -5.47 4.70 16.82
C LYS A 73 -4.30 4.06 17.56
N LYS A 74 -3.84 2.92 17.10
CA LYS A 74 -2.81 2.13 17.76
C LYS A 74 -1.40 2.65 17.54
N TYR A 75 -1.11 3.17 16.34
CA TYR A 75 0.21 3.59 15.91
C TYR A 75 0.19 5.08 15.50
N PRO A 76 0.75 5.98 16.32
CA PRO A 76 0.74 7.41 16.02
C PRO A 76 1.44 7.81 14.72
N GLU A 77 2.45 7.03 14.32
CA GLU A 77 3.22 7.24 13.09
C GLU A 77 2.57 6.64 11.83
N TYR A 78 1.49 5.87 11.99
CA TYR A 78 0.83 5.23 10.86
C TYR A 78 0.12 6.26 9.98
N VAL A 79 0.37 6.18 8.68
CA VAL A 79 -0.31 6.97 7.64
C VAL A 79 -0.90 6.00 6.63
N PHE A 80 -2.13 6.23 6.26
CA PHE A 80 -2.86 5.41 5.30
C PHE A 80 -3.30 6.25 4.10
N ASN A 81 -3.22 5.67 2.90
CA ASN A 81 -3.66 6.26 1.65
C ASN A 81 -4.79 5.43 1.06
N PHE A 82 -5.87 6.08 0.67
CA PHE A 82 -7.01 5.39 0.08
C PHE A 82 -7.62 6.22 -1.04
N GLU A 83 -7.97 5.56 -2.14
CA GLU A 83 -8.43 6.17 -3.37
C GLU A 83 -9.92 5.92 -3.64
N GLY A 84 -10.50 6.74 -4.53
CA GLY A 84 -11.85 6.56 -5.07
C GLY A 84 -12.95 7.24 -4.25
N GLY A 85 -13.46 8.35 -4.74
CA GLY A 85 -14.52 9.14 -4.08
C GLY A 85 -15.79 8.34 -3.78
N VAL A 86 -16.15 7.38 -4.64
CA VAL A 86 -17.32 6.52 -4.45
C VAL A 86 -17.22 5.69 -3.17
N LYS A 87 -16.03 5.22 -2.81
CA LYS A 87 -15.81 4.42 -1.62
C LYS A 87 -16.00 5.25 -0.35
N TYR A 88 -15.57 6.50 -0.35
CA TYR A 88 -15.87 7.45 0.72
C TYR A 88 -17.37 7.79 0.82
N ALA A 89 -18.06 7.91 -0.33
CA ALA A 89 -19.50 8.11 -0.34
C ALA A 89 -20.24 6.93 0.31
N TRP A 90 -19.83 5.70 0.01
CA TRP A 90 -20.37 4.51 0.68
C TRP A 90 -20.01 4.44 2.16
N MET A 91 -18.80 4.83 2.56
CA MET A 91 -18.46 4.93 3.98
C MET A 91 -19.39 5.91 4.70
N LYS A 92 -19.66 7.06 4.10
CA LYS A 92 -20.58 8.06 4.65
C LYS A 92 -22.01 7.53 4.79
N GLU A 93 -22.49 6.81 3.79
CA GLU A 93 -23.88 6.30 3.73
C GLU A 93 -24.09 5.12 4.68
N TYR A 94 -23.18 4.15 4.68
CA TYR A 94 -23.36 2.87 5.37
C TYR A 94 -22.67 2.79 6.72
N TYR A 95 -21.62 3.60 6.95
CA TYR A 95 -20.79 3.58 8.17
C TYR A 95 -20.53 5.00 8.70
N PRO A 96 -21.58 5.79 8.99
CA PRO A 96 -21.45 7.21 9.30
C PRO A 96 -20.59 7.50 10.54
N GLU A 97 -20.62 6.66 11.55
CA GLU A 97 -19.81 6.84 12.76
C GLU A 97 -18.31 6.70 12.45
N GLN A 98 -17.93 5.66 11.70
CA GLN A 98 -16.55 5.41 11.26
C GLN A 98 -16.10 6.47 10.25
N TYR A 99 -17.01 6.97 9.42
CA TYR A 99 -16.73 8.05 8.49
C TYR A 99 -16.36 9.35 9.21
N GLU A 100 -17.12 9.74 10.23
CA GLU A 100 -16.80 10.93 11.03
C GLU A 100 -15.49 10.76 11.83
N GLU A 101 -15.18 9.54 12.26
CA GLU A 101 -13.89 9.25 12.88
C GLU A 101 -12.74 9.35 11.89
N MET A 102 -12.90 8.79 10.70
CA MET A 102 -11.92 8.87 9.60
C MET A 102 -11.61 10.31 9.21
N LYS A 103 -12.62 11.20 9.16
CA LYS A 103 -12.43 12.63 8.86
C LYS A 103 -11.43 13.32 9.78
N LYS A 104 -11.39 12.95 11.05
CA LYS A 104 -10.41 13.49 12.00
C LYS A 104 -8.99 13.13 11.59
N PHE A 105 -8.77 11.89 11.14
CA PHE A 105 -7.46 11.48 10.64
C PHE A 105 -7.09 12.11 9.28
N ILE A 106 -8.08 12.46 8.46
CA ILE A 106 -7.85 13.26 7.24
C ILE A 106 -7.40 14.69 7.64
N GLU A 107 -8.01 15.29 8.64
CA GLU A 107 -7.63 16.61 9.17
C GLU A 107 -6.23 16.59 9.78
N GLU A 108 -5.89 15.55 10.52
CA GLU A 108 -4.55 15.30 11.08
C GLU A 108 -3.47 15.02 10.01
N GLY A 109 -3.85 14.77 8.75
CA GLY A 109 -2.94 14.39 7.68
C GLY A 109 -2.43 12.94 7.77
N ARG A 110 -3.10 12.09 8.55
CA ARG A 110 -2.75 10.68 8.74
C ARG A 110 -3.59 9.72 7.90
N TRP A 111 -4.72 10.16 7.39
CA TRP A 111 -5.45 9.50 6.32
C TRP A 111 -5.39 10.39 5.08
N HIS A 112 -4.63 9.97 4.09
CA HIS A 112 -4.47 10.70 2.84
C HIS A 112 -5.51 10.24 1.81
N ILE A 113 -6.17 11.20 1.18
CA ILE A 113 -7.05 10.96 0.04
C ILE A 113 -6.16 10.83 -1.18
N ALA A 114 -5.88 9.59 -1.59
CA ALA A 114 -5.03 9.30 -2.73
C ALA A 114 -5.80 9.46 -4.04
N GLY A 115 -5.12 10.00 -5.04
CA GLY A 115 -5.70 10.25 -6.35
C GLY A 115 -6.74 11.39 -6.37
N SER A 116 -7.26 11.63 -7.55
CA SER A 116 -8.19 12.75 -7.79
C SER A 116 -9.56 12.28 -8.24
N SER A 117 -9.73 10.99 -8.50
CA SER A 117 -10.87 10.43 -9.23
C SER A 117 -12.01 9.96 -8.32
N TRP A 118 -13.19 9.90 -8.90
CA TRP A 118 -14.36 9.29 -8.28
C TRP A 118 -14.22 7.78 -8.13
N GLU A 119 -13.68 7.13 -9.18
CA GLU A 119 -13.37 5.70 -9.19
C GLU A 119 -11.95 5.49 -9.73
N ALA A 120 -11.33 4.37 -9.41
CA ALA A 120 -10.04 3.98 -9.96
C ALA A 120 -10.07 4.07 -11.50
N SER A 121 -9.05 4.69 -12.08
CA SER A 121 -9.03 4.95 -13.51
C SER A 121 -8.26 3.86 -14.25
N ASP A 122 -8.93 3.20 -15.19
CA ASP A 122 -8.27 2.58 -16.32
C ASP A 122 -8.00 3.69 -17.36
N VAL A 123 -6.79 3.79 -17.86
CA VAL A 123 -6.39 4.85 -18.80
C VAL A 123 -6.52 4.45 -20.27
N LEU A 124 -6.76 3.16 -20.55
CA LEU A 124 -6.81 2.63 -21.92
C LEU A 124 -8.24 2.41 -22.43
N VAL A 125 -9.17 2.05 -21.55
CA VAL A 125 -10.53 1.65 -21.94
C VAL A 125 -11.52 2.82 -21.98
N PRO A 126 -11.58 3.73 -21.00
CA PRO A 126 -12.55 4.81 -20.99
C PRO A 126 -12.22 5.89 -22.03
N SER A 127 -13.26 6.59 -22.49
CA SER A 127 -13.07 7.78 -23.32
C SER A 127 -12.41 8.90 -22.53
N VAL A 128 -11.77 9.84 -23.22
CA VAL A 128 -11.17 11.05 -22.61
C VAL A 128 -12.21 11.81 -21.79
N GLU A 129 -13.44 11.94 -22.30
CA GLU A 129 -14.52 12.60 -21.58
C GLU A 129 -14.88 11.87 -20.29
N ALA A 130 -14.97 10.53 -20.32
CA ALA A 130 -15.24 9.74 -19.12
C ALA A 130 -14.16 9.94 -18.06
N SER A 131 -12.90 9.97 -18.47
CA SER A 131 -11.75 10.20 -17.58
C SER A 131 -11.81 11.61 -16.96
N ILE A 132 -12.13 12.63 -17.74
CA ILE A 132 -12.30 14.01 -17.24
C ILE A 132 -13.44 14.07 -16.23
N ARG A 133 -14.59 13.47 -16.51
CA ARG A 133 -15.74 13.44 -15.59
C ARG A 133 -15.41 12.70 -14.30
N ASN A 134 -14.70 11.61 -14.40
CA ASN A 134 -14.27 10.83 -13.25
C ASN A 134 -13.42 11.69 -12.28
N ILE A 135 -12.46 12.43 -12.80
CA ILE A 135 -11.65 13.38 -12.01
C ILE A 135 -12.51 14.52 -11.47
N MET A 136 -13.37 15.13 -12.30
CA MET A 136 -14.23 16.23 -11.87
C MET A 136 -15.16 15.82 -10.72
N LEU A 137 -15.76 14.64 -10.79
CA LEU A 137 -16.64 14.12 -9.74
C LEU A 137 -15.86 13.87 -8.44
N GLY A 138 -14.70 13.22 -8.53
CA GLY A 138 -13.85 12.98 -7.37
C GLY A 138 -13.42 14.27 -6.69
N GLN A 139 -12.88 15.22 -7.46
CA GLN A 139 -12.45 16.53 -6.94
C GLN A 139 -13.61 17.32 -6.31
N THR A 140 -14.79 17.29 -6.94
CA THR A 140 -15.97 17.96 -6.41
C THR A 140 -16.36 17.36 -5.06
N TYR A 141 -16.40 16.05 -4.97
CA TYR A 141 -16.73 15.34 -3.74
C TYR A 141 -15.70 15.65 -2.62
N TYR A 142 -14.41 15.55 -2.92
CA TYR A 142 -13.36 15.81 -1.92
C TYR A 142 -13.39 17.25 -1.39
N ARG A 143 -13.64 18.23 -2.26
CA ARG A 143 -13.82 19.63 -1.83
C ARG A 143 -15.02 19.79 -0.92
N GLN A 144 -16.14 19.19 -1.27
CA GLN A 144 -17.39 19.31 -0.49
C GLN A 144 -17.31 18.62 0.87
N GLU A 145 -16.70 17.45 0.90
CA GLU A 145 -16.70 16.62 2.13
C GLU A 145 -15.51 16.91 3.05
N PHE A 146 -14.35 17.21 2.49
CA PHE A 146 -13.11 17.33 3.25
C PHE A 146 -12.45 18.72 3.14
N GLY A 147 -12.97 19.62 2.32
CA GLY A 147 -12.34 20.91 2.06
C GLY A 147 -10.97 20.79 1.38
N LYS A 148 -10.67 19.64 0.78
CA LYS A 148 -9.38 19.32 0.17
C LYS A 148 -9.57 18.90 -1.29
N GLU A 149 -8.51 19.03 -2.07
CA GLU A 149 -8.43 18.52 -3.44
C GLU A 149 -7.40 17.39 -3.48
N GLY A 150 -7.63 16.38 -4.33
CA GLY A 150 -6.59 15.42 -4.69
C GLY A 150 -5.51 16.13 -5.52
N THR A 151 -4.27 15.98 -5.13
CA THR A 151 -3.12 16.64 -5.80
C THR A 151 -2.21 15.63 -6.51
N ASP A 152 -2.57 14.36 -6.47
CA ASP A 152 -1.85 13.24 -7.05
C ASP A 152 -2.75 12.42 -7.97
N ILE A 153 -2.13 11.55 -8.75
CA ILE A 153 -2.81 10.52 -9.53
C ILE A 153 -2.39 9.17 -8.93
N PHE A 154 -3.38 8.36 -8.63
CA PHE A 154 -3.16 7.00 -8.12
C PHE A 154 -3.68 5.99 -9.16
N LEU A 155 -2.77 5.21 -9.71
CA LEU A 155 -3.04 4.23 -10.77
C LEU A 155 -2.44 2.88 -10.37
N PRO A 156 -3.04 2.18 -9.40
CA PRO A 156 -2.46 0.97 -8.84
C PRO A 156 -2.59 -0.25 -9.76
N ASP A 157 -3.61 -0.28 -10.61
CA ASP A 157 -3.98 -1.43 -11.43
C ASP A 157 -4.37 -1.00 -12.86
N CYS A 158 -3.51 -0.22 -13.53
CA CYS A 158 -3.70 0.16 -14.92
C CYS A 158 -2.76 -0.62 -15.82
N PHE A 159 -3.28 -1.13 -16.95
CA PHE A 159 -2.55 -1.93 -17.93
C PHE A 159 -2.33 -1.19 -19.23
#